data_2e581071f8bb3fa7e24c2c02253e5b1d
#
_entry.id   2e581071f8bb3fa7e24c2c02253e5b1d
#
_cell.length_a   1.000
_cell.length_b   1.000
_cell.length_c   1.000
_cell.angle_alpha   90.00
_cell.angle_beta   90.00
_cell.angle_gamma   90.00
#
_symmetry.space_group_name_H-M   'P 1'
#
loop_
_entity.id
_entity.type
_entity.pdbx_description
1 polymer ?
#
loop_
_entity_poly.entity_id
_entity_poly.type
_entity_poly.pdbx_seq_one_letter_code
_entity_poly.pdbx_strand_id
1 'polypeptide(L)'
;VANIQTSIDQCGIAYEHFTLDGPVALLPSGTGYALVWTVPAGQVDRILNCDDATFLSELQVHFGDMAGQFVSCGKRTGFPLTLKYASPTVAHRTVLIGNASQTLHPVAGQGFNLGLRDAWELASELVRSANFAADVGSSRVLSTFASKRQIDREGGKFFTNTLAKLFTVHFPSLQVACGLGLSILDQLSPVKRFVARRMIFGA
;
A
#
# COMPACT_ATOMS: atom_id res chain seq x y z
N VAL A 1 -0.57 12.17 6.44
CA VAL A 1 -0.89 12.53 5.04
C VAL A 1 -1.11 14.02 4.92
N ALA A 2 -0.76 14.61 3.78
CA ALA A 2 -1.00 16.01 3.43
C ALA A 2 -1.05 16.17 1.90
N ASN A 3 -1.64 17.27 1.43
CA ASN A 3 -1.47 17.69 0.04
C ASN A 3 -0.27 18.62 -0.06
N ILE A 4 0.58 18.44 -1.07
CA ILE A 4 1.81 19.19 -1.27
C ILE A 4 1.79 19.84 -2.64
N GLN A 5 2.23 21.10 -2.72
CA GLN A 5 2.50 21.80 -3.98
C GLN A 5 4.02 21.89 -4.19
N THR A 6 4.42 21.75 -5.43
CA THR A 6 5.83 21.77 -5.85
C THR A 6 6.09 22.88 -6.87
N SER A 7 7.34 23.31 -7.00
CA SER A 7 7.75 24.34 -7.95
C SER A 7 7.72 23.88 -9.41
N ILE A 8 7.60 22.58 -9.64
CA ILE A 8 7.46 21.97 -10.97
C ILE A 8 6.22 21.09 -11.02
N ASP A 9 5.68 20.89 -12.21
CA ASP A 9 4.51 20.01 -12.40
C ASP A 9 4.85 18.55 -12.10
N GLN A 10 3.89 17.83 -11.51
CA GLN A 10 4.04 16.42 -11.11
C GLN A 10 4.14 15.45 -12.31
N CYS A 11 3.75 15.85 -13.51
CA CYS A 11 3.86 15.08 -14.77
C CYS A 11 3.36 13.60 -14.69
N GLY A 12 2.49 13.28 -13.76
CA GLY A 12 1.99 11.91 -13.54
C GLY A 12 3.01 10.96 -12.90
N ILE A 13 4.11 11.47 -12.35
CA ILE A 13 5.18 10.68 -11.75
C ILE A 13 4.95 10.57 -10.24
N ALA A 14 4.86 9.33 -9.75
CA ALA A 14 4.85 9.03 -8.32
C ALA A 14 6.29 8.75 -7.83
N TYR A 15 6.59 9.17 -6.61
CA TYR A 15 7.86 8.90 -5.95
C TYR A 15 7.60 8.13 -4.66
N GLU A 16 8.40 7.12 -4.36
CA GLU A 16 8.39 6.42 -3.09
C GLU A 16 9.84 6.23 -2.62
N HIS A 17 10.14 6.75 -1.44
CA HIS A 17 11.43 6.63 -0.78
C HIS A 17 11.28 5.75 0.47
N PHE A 18 12.04 4.69 0.55
CA PHE A 18 12.09 3.81 1.72
C PHE A 18 13.09 4.34 2.72
N THR A 19 12.61 4.73 3.89
CA THR A 19 13.44 5.19 5.02
C THR A 19 13.47 4.13 6.12
N LEU A 20 14.32 4.32 7.12
CA LEU A 20 14.39 3.43 8.29
C LEU A 20 13.08 3.45 9.12
N ASP A 21 12.34 4.54 9.07
CA ASP A 21 11.07 4.72 9.76
C ASP A 21 9.87 4.22 8.94
N GLY A 22 10.09 3.87 7.68
CA GLY A 22 9.08 3.42 6.75
C GLY A 22 9.05 4.23 5.45
N PRO A 23 8.11 3.97 4.55
CA PRO A 23 8.02 4.65 3.27
C PRO A 23 7.53 6.09 3.40
N VAL A 24 8.09 6.96 2.55
CA VAL A 24 7.59 8.30 2.28
C VAL A 24 7.24 8.36 0.79
N ALA A 25 5.99 8.63 0.46
CA ALA A 25 5.49 8.60 -0.91
C ALA A 25 4.84 9.92 -1.32
N LEU A 26 5.10 10.33 -2.54
CA LEU A 26 4.43 11.42 -3.25
C LEU A 26 3.62 10.81 -4.40
N LEU A 27 2.31 10.94 -4.33
CA LEU A 27 1.39 10.42 -5.33
C LEU A 27 0.75 11.58 -6.09
N PRO A 28 0.79 11.61 -7.43
CA PRO A 28 0.18 12.68 -8.22
C PRO A 28 -1.30 12.87 -7.83
N SER A 29 -1.68 14.11 -7.51
CA SER A 29 -3.04 14.46 -7.10
C SER A 29 -3.36 15.91 -7.47
N GLY A 30 -4.32 16.11 -8.36
CA GLY A 30 -4.61 17.44 -8.90
C GLY A 30 -3.40 18.07 -9.56
N THR A 31 -3.03 19.28 -9.14
CA THR A 31 -1.84 20.02 -9.64
C THR A 31 -0.56 19.74 -8.84
N GLY A 32 -0.65 18.95 -7.76
CA GLY A 32 0.47 18.65 -6.87
C GLY A 32 0.52 17.18 -6.48
N TYR A 33 0.83 16.91 -5.22
CA TYR A 33 1.00 15.56 -4.69
C TYR A 33 0.15 15.32 -3.44
N ALA A 34 -0.38 14.11 -3.31
CA ALA A 34 -0.78 13.56 -2.03
C ALA A 34 0.45 12.91 -1.37
N LEU A 35 0.85 13.43 -0.23
CA LEU A 35 1.94 12.90 0.58
C LEU A 35 1.42 11.82 1.52
N VAL A 36 2.11 10.69 1.57
CA VAL A 36 2.00 9.68 2.61
C VAL A 36 3.37 9.56 3.27
N TRP A 37 3.49 10.01 4.51
CA TRP A 37 4.74 9.99 5.26
C TRP A 37 4.60 9.10 6.50
N THR A 38 5.32 8.00 6.51
CA THR A 38 5.36 7.09 7.67
C THR A 38 6.41 7.58 8.66
N VAL A 39 5.99 7.72 9.92
CA VAL A 39 6.87 8.13 11.01
C VAL A 39 6.62 7.27 12.25
N PRO A 40 7.60 7.09 13.15
CA PRO A 40 7.39 6.46 14.44
C PRO A 40 6.31 7.17 15.27
N ALA A 41 5.54 6.42 16.06
CA ALA A 41 4.44 6.97 16.86
C ALA A 41 4.87 8.17 17.73
N GLY A 42 6.08 8.14 18.30
CA GLY A 42 6.61 9.24 19.12
C GLY A 42 6.95 10.53 18.34
N GLN A 43 6.97 10.51 17.01
CA GLN A 43 7.25 11.70 16.17
C GLN A 43 6.00 12.32 15.58
N VAL A 44 4.85 11.64 15.66
CA VAL A 44 3.60 12.07 15.01
C VAL A 44 3.19 13.47 15.42
N ASP A 45 3.12 13.75 16.71
CA ASP A 45 2.68 15.05 17.22
C ASP A 45 3.63 16.18 16.78
N ARG A 46 4.94 15.91 16.75
CA ARG A 46 5.93 16.88 16.27
C ARG A 46 5.69 17.22 14.79
N ILE A 47 5.57 16.21 13.94
CA ILE A 47 5.35 16.38 12.49
C ILE A 47 4.00 17.05 12.19
N LEU A 48 2.97 16.75 12.95
CA LEU A 48 1.64 17.35 12.75
C LEU A 48 1.59 18.82 13.17
N ASN A 49 2.36 19.21 14.21
CA ASN A 49 2.26 20.52 14.84
C ASN A 49 3.43 21.47 14.55
N CYS A 50 4.50 21.04 13.85
CA CYS A 50 5.56 21.96 13.42
C CYS A 50 5.02 22.98 12.40
N ASP A 51 5.70 24.11 12.22
CA ASP A 51 5.35 25.07 11.18
C ASP A 51 5.57 24.49 9.77
N ASP A 52 4.95 25.12 8.78
CA ASP A 52 4.99 24.63 7.39
C ASP A 52 6.38 24.67 6.80
N ALA A 53 7.19 25.66 7.15
CA ALA A 53 8.56 25.78 6.63
C ALA A 53 9.46 24.63 7.13
N THR A 54 9.36 24.31 8.42
CA THR A 54 10.04 23.15 9.03
C THR A 54 9.57 21.84 8.39
N PHE A 55 8.25 21.65 8.24
CA PHE A 55 7.69 20.47 7.61
C PHE A 55 8.18 20.24 6.18
N LEU A 56 8.13 21.29 5.36
CA LEU A 56 8.57 21.22 3.95
C LEU A 56 10.09 21.02 3.83
N SER A 57 10.86 21.64 4.71
CA SER A 57 12.32 21.44 4.76
C SER A 57 12.69 20.00 5.12
N GLU A 58 12.04 19.42 6.13
CA GLU A 58 12.27 18.02 6.48
C GLU A 58 11.84 17.07 5.34
N LEU A 59 10.71 17.36 4.70
CA LEU A 59 10.25 16.58 3.55
C LEU A 59 11.25 16.66 2.37
N GLN A 60 11.84 17.84 2.12
CA GLN A 60 12.83 18.05 1.05
C GLN A 60 14.06 17.14 1.21
N VAL A 61 14.47 16.85 2.46
CA VAL A 61 15.59 15.93 2.73
C VAL A 61 15.35 14.53 2.16
N HIS A 62 14.10 14.06 2.15
CA HIS A 62 13.78 12.73 1.65
C HIS A 62 13.83 12.63 0.13
N PHE A 63 13.48 13.69 -0.59
CA PHE A 63 13.32 13.64 -2.05
C PHE A 63 14.41 14.43 -2.80
N GLY A 64 15.18 15.28 -2.11
CA GLY A 64 16.09 16.21 -2.79
C GLY A 64 15.31 17.02 -3.80
N ASP A 65 15.87 17.23 -4.99
CA ASP A 65 15.26 18.03 -6.06
C ASP A 65 14.43 17.20 -7.06
N MET A 66 14.24 15.91 -6.82
CA MET A 66 13.56 15.01 -7.77
C MET A 66 12.13 15.43 -8.10
N ALA A 67 11.40 15.98 -7.13
CA ALA A 67 10.03 16.48 -7.30
C ALA A 67 9.99 18.03 -7.37
N GLY A 68 11.14 18.70 -7.54
CA GLY A 68 11.29 20.15 -7.39
C GLY A 68 11.29 20.59 -5.94
N GLN A 69 11.17 21.90 -5.71
CA GLN A 69 11.08 22.45 -4.36
C GLN A 69 9.64 22.33 -3.84
N PHE A 70 9.48 21.94 -2.59
CA PHE A 70 8.18 21.92 -1.92
C PHE A 70 7.78 23.34 -1.51
N VAL A 71 6.69 23.85 -2.05
CA VAL A 71 6.28 25.27 -1.93
C VAL A 71 5.26 25.47 -0.84
N SER A 72 4.29 24.56 -0.72
CA SER A 72 3.25 24.65 0.31
C SER A 72 2.69 23.28 0.67
N CYS A 73 2.12 23.19 1.87
CA CYS A 73 1.41 22.00 2.32
C CYS A 73 0.01 22.37 2.79
N GLY A 74 -0.92 21.45 2.56
CA GLY A 74 -2.27 21.52 3.12
C GLY A 74 -2.32 20.97 4.54
N LYS A 75 -3.56 20.82 5.07
CA LYS A 75 -3.78 20.24 6.39
C LYS A 75 -3.10 18.87 6.51
N ARG A 76 -2.31 18.71 7.56
CA ARG A 76 -1.67 17.46 7.95
C ARG A 76 -2.62 16.63 8.81
N THR A 77 -2.71 15.33 8.53
CA THR A 77 -3.56 14.40 9.28
C THR A 77 -2.80 13.10 9.54
N GLY A 78 -2.76 12.66 10.80
CA GLY A 78 -2.13 11.41 11.21
C GLY A 78 -3.15 10.26 11.30
N PHE A 79 -2.73 9.08 10.89
CA PHE A 79 -3.49 7.83 11.00
C PHE A 79 -2.61 6.74 11.60
N PRO A 80 -3.08 6.03 12.64
CA PRO A 80 -2.33 4.92 13.20
C PRO A 80 -2.27 3.77 12.20
N LEU A 81 -1.07 3.26 11.94
CA LEU A 81 -0.85 2.11 11.09
C LEU A 81 -0.89 0.83 11.92
N THR A 82 -1.90 0.03 11.73
CA THR A 82 -2.08 -1.25 12.43
C THR A 82 -2.34 -2.37 11.44
N LEU A 83 -1.57 -3.46 11.56
CA LEU A 83 -1.88 -4.69 10.84
C LEU A 83 -2.99 -5.43 11.59
N LYS A 84 -4.09 -5.71 10.90
CA LYS A 84 -5.21 -6.48 11.45
C LYS A 84 -5.65 -7.53 10.45
N TYR A 85 -5.91 -8.72 10.94
CA TYR A 85 -6.43 -9.83 10.12
C TYR A 85 -7.55 -10.53 10.88
N ALA A 86 -8.68 -10.69 10.21
CA ALA A 86 -9.76 -11.52 10.71
C ALA A 86 -9.46 -13.00 10.44
N SER A 87 -9.72 -13.85 11.41
CA SER A 87 -9.67 -15.30 11.27
C SER A 87 -10.72 -15.92 12.20
N PRO A 88 -11.70 -16.66 11.66
CA PRO A 88 -11.97 -16.89 10.25
C PRO A 88 -12.54 -15.66 9.54
N THR A 89 -12.46 -15.65 8.19
CA THR A 89 -13.07 -14.60 7.36
C THR A 89 -14.45 -14.96 6.85
N VAL A 90 -14.89 -16.20 7.10
CA VAL A 90 -16.20 -16.75 6.71
C VAL A 90 -16.86 -17.35 7.93
N ALA A 91 -18.17 -17.11 8.08
CA ALA A 91 -19.03 -17.71 9.08
C ALA A 91 -20.37 -18.11 8.45
N HIS A 92 -21.34 -18.57 9.26
CA HIS A 92 -22.66 -18.92 8.74
C HIS A 92 -23.28 -17.73 7.98
N ARG A 93 -23.46 -17.89 6.67
CA ARG A 93 -24.03 -16.90 5.75
C ARG A 93 -23.37 -15.52 5.79
N THR A 94 -22.14 -15.46 6.25
CA THR A 94 -21.40 -14.18 6.46
C THR A 94 -19.99 -14.29 5.91
N VAL A 95 -19.51 -13.24 5.26
CA VAL A 95 -18.13 -13.14 4.78
C VAL A 95 -17.59 -11.72 5.04
N LEU A 96 -16.34 -11.63 5.47
CA LEU A 96 -15.62 -10.39 5.64
C LEU A 96 -14.76 -10.11 4.40
N ILE A 97 -14.84 -8.90 3.87
CA ILE A 97 -14.03 -8.45 2.72
C ILE A 97 -13.36 -7.10 3.00
N GLY A 98 -12.33 -6.78 2.23
CA GLY A 98 -11.61 -5.52 2.36
C GLY A 98 -11.06 -5.27 3.76
N ASN A 99 -11.20 -4.07 4.27
CA ASN A 99 -10.69 -3.68 5.60
C ASN A 99 -11.33 -4.46 6.77
N ALA A 100 -12.54 -4.99 6.59
CA ALA A 100 -13.17 -5.84 7.60
C ALA A 100 -12.45 -7.21 7.72
N SER A 101 -11.88 -7.69 6.63
CA SER A 101 -11.11 -8.95 6.62
C SER A 101 -9.63 -8.75 6.93
N GLN A 102 -9.06 -7.64 6.49
CA GLN A 102 -7.63 -7.34 6.66
C GLN A 102 -7.31 -5.86 6.50
N THR A 103 -6.47 -5.34 7.39
CA THR A 103 -5.84 -4.03 7.23
C THR A 103 -4.35 -4.27 7.05
N LEU A 104 -3.80 -3.87 5.91
CA LEU A 104 -2.40 -4.05 5.56
C LEU A 104 -1.58 -2.80 5.90
N HIS A 105 -0.27 -2.99 6.01
CA HIS A 105 0.65 -1.86 6.02
C HIS A 105 0.54 -1.11 4.68
N PRO A 106 0.57 0.24 4.67
CA PRO A 106 0.39 1.05 3.44
C PRO A 106 1.51 0.91 2.43
N VAL A 107 2.57 0.16 2.73
CA VAL A 107 3.65 -0.15 1.79
C VAL A 107 3.06 -0.69 0.49
N ALA A 108 3.40 -0.06 -0.60
CA ALA A 108 2.94 -0.39 -1.96
C ALA A 108 1.43 -0.24 -2.22
N GLY A 109 0.64 0.41 -1.34
CA GLY A 109 -0.76 0.76 -1.56
C GLY A 109 -1.71 -0.42 -1.81
N GLN A 110 -1.37 -1.66 -1.43
CA GLN A 110 -2.08 -2.88 -1.81
C GLN A 110 -3.43 -3.09 -1.11
N GLY A 111 -3.71 -2.37 -0.01
CA GLY A 111 -4.93 -2.58 0.77
C GLY A 111 -6.22 -2.41 -0.04
N PHE A 112 -6.31 -1.34 -0.82
CA PHE A 112 -7.45 -1.05 -1.68
C PHE A 112 -7.61 -2.10 -2.80
N ASN A 113 -6.52 -2.45 -3.47
CA ASN A 113 -6.51 -3.44 -4.55
C ASN A 113 -6.97 -4.82 -4.07
N LEU A 114 -6.54 -5.23 -2.87
CA LEU A 114 -7.00 -6.49 -2.26
C LEU A 114 -8.49 -6.45 -1.93
N GLY A 115 -8.98 -5.32 -1.41
CA GLY A 115 -10.41 -5.12 -1.13
C GLY A 115 -11.27 -5.18 -2.40
N LEU A 116 -10.83 -4.55 -3.50
CA LEU A 116 -11.51 -4.64 -4.79
C LEU A 116 -11.53 -6.07 -5.34
N ARG A 117 -10.42 -6.79 -5.22
CA ARG A 117 -10.37 -8.21 -5.61
C ARG A 117 -11.26 -9.09 -4.74
N ASP A 118 -11.34 -8.82 -3.44
CA ASP A 118 -12.30 -9.50 -2.56
C ASP A 118 -13.74 -9.30 -3.05
N ALA A 119 -14.11 -8.06 -3.36
CA ALA A 119 -15.45 -7.72 -3.84
C ALA A 119 -15.75 -8.38 -5.20
N TRP A 120 -14.80 -8.35 -6.14
CA TRP A 120 -14.92 -8.97 -7.45
C TRP A 120 -15.09 -10.50 -7.38
N GLU A 121 -14.22 -11.19 -6.62
CA GLU A 121 -14.29 -12.64 -6.48
C GLU A 121 -15.56 -13.07 -5.76
N LEU A 122 -15.98 -12.35 -4.73
CA LEU A 122 -17.24 -12.64 -4.04
C LEU A 122 -18.41 -12.46 -5.00
N ALA A 123 -18.51 -11.36 -5.71
CA ALA A 123 -19.58 -11.12 -6.67
C ALA A 123 -19.61 -12.22 -7.75
N SER A 124 -18.46 -12.61 -8.27
CA SER A 124 -18.34 -13.68 -9.28
C SER A 124 -18.84 -15.03 -8.75
N GLU A 125 -18.53 -15.38 -7.51
CA GLU A 125 -19.02 -16.62 -6.88
C GLU A 125 -20.54 -16.59 -6.64
N LEU A 126 -21.06 -15.45 -6.16
CA LEU A 126 -22.49 -15.29 -5.91
C LEU A 126 -23.29 -15.37 -7.23
N VAL A 127 -22.87 -14.68 -8.28
CA VAL A 127 -23.53 -14.73 -9.61
C VAL A 127 -23.48 -16.14 -10.19
N ARG A 128 -22.34 -16.82 -10.11
CA ARG A 128 -22.22 -18.22 -10.55
C ARG A 128 -23.19 -19.12 -9.83
N SER A 129 -23.27 -19.01 -8.51
CA SER A 129 -24.16 -19.83 -7.69
C SER A 129 -25.63 -19.55 -7.97
N ALA A 130 -26.01 -18.28 -8.16
CA ALA A 130 -27.37 -17.90 -8.52
C ALA A 130 -27.79 -18.48 -9.88
N ASN A 131 -26.90 -18.50 -10.87
CA ASN A 131 -27.16 -19.07 -12.20
C ASN A 131 -27.44 -20.59 -12.17
N PHE A 132 -26.96 -21.29 -11.16
CA PHE A 132 -27.24 -22.71 -10.93
C PHE A 132 -28.34 -22.95 -9.88
N ALA A 133 -29.14 -21.92 -9.55
CA ALA A 133 -30.19 -21.97 -8.53
C ALA A 133 -29.69 -22.48 -7.16
N ALA A 134 -28.40 -22.31 -6.87
CA ALA A 134 -27.80 -22.70 -5.59
C ALA A 134 -27.97 -21.59 -4.54
N ASP A 135 -28.04 -21.98 -3.27
CA ASP A 135 -28.06 -21.02 -2.17
C ASP A 135 -26.73 -20.25 -2.11
N VAL A 136 -26.79 -18.97 -2.47
CA VAL A 136 -25.62 -18.07 -2.52
C VAL A 136 -24.93 -17.88 -1.16
N GLY A 137 -25.65 -18.08 -0.05
CA GLY A 137 -25.12 -18.01 1.31
C GLY A 137 -24.64 -19.34 1.87
N SER A 138 -24.64 -20.41 1.06
CA SER A 138 -24.21 -21.73 1.52
C SER A 138 -22.74 -21.77 1.90
N SER A 139 -22.41 -22.64 2.88
CA SER A 139 -21.02 -22.84 3.31
C SER A 139 -20.09 -23.22 2.15
N ARG A 140 -20.60 -23.95 1.16
CA ARG A 140 -19.85 -24.34 -0.03
C ARG A 140 -19.41 -23.12 -0.85
N VAL A 141 -20.31 -22.19 -1.11
CA VAL A 141 -20.03 -20.96 -1.88
C VAL A 141 -19.02 -20.10 -1.15
N LEU A 142 -19.26 -19.84 0.14
CA LEU A 142 -18.40 -18.99 0.95
C LEU A 142 -17.03 -19.61 1.17
N SER A 143 -16.91 -20.93 1.37
CA SER A 143 -15.60 -21.60 1.48
C SER A 143 -14.83 -21.61 0.17
N THR A 144 -15.50 -21.71 -0.98
CA THR A 144 -14.86 -21.59 -2.30
C THR A 144 -14.25 -20.20 -2.46
N PHE A 145 -14.99 -19.14 -2.13
CA PHE A 145 -14.47 -17.77 -2.10
C PHE A 145 -13.24 -17.65 -1.17
N ALA A 146 -13.36 -18.14 0.07
CA ALA A 146 -12.28 -18.05 1.05
C ALA A 146 -11.00 -18.74 0.56
N SER A 147 -11.13 -19.94 -0.04
CA SER A 147 -9.98 -20.70 -0.58
C SER A 147 -9.29 -19.96 -1.73
N LYS A 148 -10.05 -19.39 -2.65
CA LYS A 148 -9.51 -18.60 -3.75
C LYS A 148 -8.74 -17.36 -3.25
N ARG A 149 -9.29 -16.69 -2.22
CA ARG A 149 -8.67 -15.49 -1.66
C ARG A 149 -7.49 -15.76 -0.75
N GLN A 150 -7.34 -17.00 -0.25
CA GLN A 150 -6.27 -17.35 0.69
C GLN A 150 -4.88 -17.09 0.11
N ILE A 151 -4.64 -17.48 -1.14
CA ILE A 151 -3.35 -17.31 -1.82
C ILE A 151 -2.98 -15.82 -1.92
N ASP A 152 -3.91 -14.98 -2.36
CA ASP A 152 -3.69 -13.54 -2.47
C ASP A 152 -3.46 -12.88 -1.11
N ARG A 153 -4.20 -13.30 -0.08
CA ARG A 153 -4.05 -12.79 1.29
C ARG A 153 -2.70 -13.15 1.89
N GLU A 154 -2.32 -14.43 1.82
CA GLU A 154 -1.04 -14.88 2.37
C GLU A 154 0.13 -14.29 1.57
N GLY A 155 0.01 -14.22 0.25
CA GLY A 155 0.97 -13.55 -0.62
C GLY A 155 1.10 -12.05 -0.30
N GLY A 156 -0.01 -11.36 -0.11
CA GLY A 156 -0.04 -9.95 0.29
C GLY A 156 0.60 -9.71 1.66
N LYS A 157 0.27 -10.53 2.66
CA LYS A 157 0.89 -10.50 3.99
C LYS A 157 2.40 -10.72 3.91
N PHE A 158 2.84 -11.77 3.21
CA PHE A 158 4.25 -12.08 3.06
C PHE A 158 5.00 -10.94 2.39
N PHE A 159 4.47 -10.43 1.29
CA PHE A 159 5.10 -9.35 0.52
C PHE A 159 5.22 -8.06 1.32
N THR A 160 4.12 -7.58 1.92
CA THR A 160 4.14 -6.33 2.70
C THR A 160 4.99 -6.44 3.96
N ASN A 161 4.94 -7.57 4.68
CA ASN A 161 5.78 -7.78 5.85
C ASN A 161 7.26 -7.91 5.48
N THR A 162 7.58 -8.56 4.36
CA THR A 162 8.96 -8.71 3.90
C THR A 162 9.52 -7.36 3.46
N LEU A 163 8.78 -6.56 2.68
CA LEU A 163 9.19 -5.21 2.31
C LEU A 163 9.39 -4.33 3.53
N ALA A 164 8.40 -4.27 4.42
CA ALA A 164 8.50 -3.46 5.63
C ALA A 164 9.74 -3.83 6.45
N LYS A 165 10.02 -5.12 6.64
CA LYS A 165 11.20 -5.59 7.39
C LYS A 165 12.50 -5.33 6.62
N LEU A 166 12.53 -5.54 5.31
CA LEU A 166 13.74 -5.44 4.49
C LEU A 166 14.33 -4.03 4.54
N PHE A 167 13.49 -3.02 4.51
CA PHE A 167 13.92 -1.62 4.50
C PHE A 167 14.09 -1.00 5.90
N THR A 168 13.55 -1.62 6.96
CA THR A 168 13.71 -1.16 8.35
C THR A 168 14.89 -1.80 9.07
N VAL A 169 15.61 -2.73 8.44
CA VAL A 169 16.77 -3.39 9.06
C VAL A 169 18.02 -2.52 8.96
N HIS A 170 18.70 -2.33 10.09
CA HIS A 170 19.90 -1.47 10.24
C HIS A 170 21.21 -2.15 9.81
N PHE A 171 21.19 -3.02 8.79
CA PHE A 171 22.41 -3.63 8.25
C PHE A 171 22.80 -2.95 6.93
N PRO A 172 23.92 -2.19 6.87
CA PRO A 172 24.35 -1.47 5.67
C PRO A 172 24.51 -2.38 4.44
N SER A 173 25.03 -3.59 4.63
CA SER A 173 25.19 -4.59 3.55
C SER A 173 23.85 -5.00 2.93
N LEU A 174 22.78 -5.10 3.74
CA LEU A 174 21.45 -5.46 3.27
C LEU A 174 20.82 -4.31 2.49
N GLN A 175 21.02 -3.05 2.94
CA GLN A 175 20.55 -1.86 2.23
C GLN A 175 21.17 -1.74 0.85
N VAL A 176 22.50 -1.98 0.73
CA VAL A 176 23.20 -2.02 -0.55
C VAL A 176 22.65 -3.15 -1.44
N ALA A 177 22.44 -4.34 -0.88
CA ALA A 177 21.88 -5.46 -1.62
C ALA A 177 20.46 -5.17 -2.13
N CYS A 178 19.62 -4.51 -1.32
CA CYS A 178 18.27 -4.07 -1.72
C CYS A 178 18.33 -3.04 -2.87
N GLY A 179 19.22 -2.03 -2.77
CA GLY A 179 19.43 -1.05 -3.82
C GLY A 179 19.88 -1.68 -5.15
N LEU A 180 20.85 -2.60 -5.09
CA LEU A 180 21.30 -3.38 -6.25
C LEU A 180 20.16 -4.22 -6.82
N GLY A 181 19.37 -4.89 -5.97
CA GLY A 181 18.21 -5.68 -6.38
C GLY A 181 17.17 -4.85 -7.14
N LEU A 182 16.86 -3.66 -6.64
CA LEU A 182 15.95 -2.72 -7.32
C LEU A 182 16.54 -2.22 -8.65
N SER A 183 17.84 -1.93 -8.71
CA SER A 183 18.51 -1.50 -9.94
C SER A 183 18.51 -2.60 -11.00
N ILE A 184 18.74 -3.85 -10.60
CA ILE A 184 18.64 -5.01 -11.49
C ILE A 184 17.20 -5.22 -11.97
N LEU A 185 16.22 -5.10 -11.06
CA LEU A 185 14.80 -5.21 -11.41
C LEU A 185 14.40 -4.14 -12.45
N ASP A 186 14.93 -2.94 -12.31
CA ASP A 186 14.63 -1.83 -13.24
C ASP A 186 15.13 -2.12 -14.66
N GLN A 187 16.26 -2.82 -14.80
CA GLN A 187 16.83 -3.20 -16.09
C GLN A 187 16.12 -4.42 -16.72
N LEU A 188 15.47 -5.25 -15.91
CA LEU A 188 14.79 -6.47 -16.37
C LEU A 188 13.32 -6.21 -16.71
N SER A 189 13.05 -5.59 -17.85
CA SER A 189 11.69 -5.22 -18.30
C SER A 189 10.63 -6.34 -18.23
N PRO A 190 10.93 -7.64 -18.53
CA PRO A 190 9.95 -8.72 -18.39
C PRO A 190 9.56 -8.96 -16.92
N VAL A 191 10.54 -8.94 -16.00
CA VAL A 191 10.32 -9.15 -14.58
C VAL A 191 9.55 -7.97 -13.98
N LYS A 192 9.92 -6.75 -14.32
CA LYS A 192 9.23 -5.52 -13.94
C LYS A 192 7.76 -5.56 -14.36
N ARG A 193 7.47 -5.95 -15.61
CA ARG A 193 6.10 -6.11 -16.12
C ARG A 193 5.32 -7.21 -15.39
N PHE A 194 5.96 -8.34 -15.10
CA PHE A 194 5.34 -9.42 -14.33
C PHE A 194 4.96 -8.97 -12.93
N VAL A 195 5.88 -8.31 -12.20
CA VAL A 195 5.62 -7.76 -10.86
C VAL A 195 4.50 -6.73 -10.92
N ALA A 196 4.55 -5.77 -11.85
CA ALA A 196 3.51 -4.75 -12.00
C ALA A 196 2.13 -5.37 -12.27
N ARG A 197 2.03 -6.33 -13.21
CA ARG A 197 0.76 -7.02 -13.49
C ARG A 197 0.22 -7.75 -12.27
N ARG A 198 1.10 -8.44 -11.54
CA ARG A 198 0.69 -9.15 -10.31
C ARG A 198 0.21 -8.19 -9.22
N MET A 199 0.85 -7.03 -9.07
CA MET A 199 0.43 -6.01 -8.11
C MET A 199 -0.91 -5.36 -8.49
N ILE A 200 -1.16 -5.14 -9.77
CA ILE A 200 -2.39 -4.50 -10.26
C ILE A 200 -3.54 -5.51 -10.31
N PHE A 201 -3.33 -6.68 -10.91
CA PHE A 201 -4.40 -7.62 -11.25
C PHE A 201 -4.47 -8.86 -10.33
N GLY A 202 -3.44 -9.12 -9.53
CA GLY A 202 -3.36 -10.31 -8.67
C GLY A 202 -2.74 -11.53 -9.36
N ALA A 203 -2.97 -12.71 -8.76
CA ALA A 203 -2.46 -14.00 -9.26
C ALA A 203 -3.32 -14.52 -10.40
#